data_9a20f9c09699f3a381e47adc82e9184a
#
_entry.id   9a20f9c09699f3a381e47adc82e9184a
#
_cell.length_a   1.000
_cell.length_b   1.000
_cell.length_c   1.000
_cell.angle_alpha   90.00
_cell.angle_beta   90.00
_cell.angle_gamma   90.00
#
_symmetry.space_group_name_H-M   'P 1'
#
loop_
_entity.id
_entity.type
_entity.pdbx_description
1 polymer ?
#
loop_
_entity_poly.entity_id
_entity_poly.type
_entity_poly.pdbx_seq_one_letter_code
_entity_poly.pdbx_strand_id
1 'polypeptide(L)'
;MGFLFVVCHIYKKNRFRHMNKNRVYHKKKTVIVFFSCLFLLTGLIVRMVYLMVIESDYYAKKAQTLHERERDIKAERGKIIDAKGEVLADNKAVCTISVIHSQIKEPEKVIEMLKKELGLSEETARKRVEKRSSIERIKTNVEKETGDRIREYGLDGVKVDEDFKRYYPYQELASKVLGFTGADNQGIIGLEVQYDDFLKGTDGKILTVTDARGVELEKLGESRIEPIAGYDLHVSLDKNIQMYAQQAAEKVMEEKEADAVSILFLNPQNGEIYADVNVPEFNLNEPFMLGEAEENLNQKEKQDALNRMWRNLTVNDTYEPGSTFKIITMAAGLSEGVVTPNDRFSCPGFKVVEDRRIHCHKRSGHGAEDFVQGAMNSCNPVFIEVGLRLGVERYYHYFRQFGLLKKTGIDIPGEPGTIMHKEANIGQVELATISFGQSFQITPIQLVTTVSSIINGGRRITPHFGVYVTDETGKEVKRFEYPVENNIVTEEVSKEVREILEKVVSEGSGKNAFIEGHTIGGKTATSQTLPRSKNRYISSFLGFTPADEPEIIGICLIHDPTGIYYGGTIAAPVIRDIYENILPYLGIEG
;
A
#
# COMPACT_ATOMS: atom_id res chain seq x y z
N MET A 1 -31.67 120.14 -0.21
CA MET A 1 -32.54 118.91 -0.23
C MET A 1 -32.26 117.98 -1.41
N GLY A 2 -31.28 118.24 -2.29
CA GLY A 2 -30.97 117.41 -3.47
C GLY A 2 -29.96 116.31 -3.26
N PHE A 3 -29.10 116.38 -2.24
CA PHE A 3 -27.96 115.42 -2.07
C PHE A 3 -28.35 114.07 -1.36
N LEU A 4 -29.39 114.07 -0.53
CA LEU A 4 -29.88 112.89 0.15
C LEU A 4 -30.63 111.87 -0.78
N PHE A 5 -31.24 112.39 -1.84
CA PHE A 5 -32.02 111.57 -2.77
C PHE A 5 -31.12 110.76 -3.72
N VAL A 6 -29.97 111.35 -4.09
CA VAL A 6 -29.00 110.64 -5.01
C VAL A 6 -28.25 109.53 -4.27
N VAL A 7 -27.86 109.77 -2.99
CA VAL A 7 -27.17 108.76 -2.17
C VAL A 7 -28.09 107.59 -1.86
N CYS A 8 -29.37 107.85 -1.57
CA CYS A 8 -30.36 106.79 -1.30
C CYS A 8 -30.64 105.90 -2.56
N HIS A 9 -30.65 106.60 -3.74
CA HIS A 9 -30.87 105.87 -5.01
C HIS A 9 -29.66 104.97 -5.43
N ILE A 10 -28.46 105.48 -5.18
CA ILE A 10 -27.21 104.71 -5.44
C ILE A 10 -27.09 103.55 -4.45
N TYR A 11 -27.45 103.78 -3.17
CA TYR A 11 -27.40 102.73 -2.16
C TYR A 11 -28.45 101.59 -2.40
N LYS A 12 -29.68 102.00 -2.82
CA LYS A 12 -30.71 101.04 -3.22
C LYS A 12 -30.31 100.26 -4.48
N LYS A 13 -29.72 100.98 -5.48
CA LYS A 13 -29.30 100.35 -6.75
C LYS A 13 -28.10 99.34 -6.56
N ASN A 14 -27.17 99.68 -5.67
CA ASN A 14 -26.06 98.81 -5.32
C ASN A 14 -26.52 97.61 -4.47
N ARG A 15 -27.45 97.79 -3.53
CA ARG A 15 -28.01 96.69 -2.73
C ARG A 15 -28.82 95.71 -3.60
N PHE A 16 -29.57 96.22 -4.57
CA PHE A 16 -30.31 95.42 -5.54
C PHE A 16 -29.34 94.64 -6.49
N ARG A 17 -28.24 95.28 -6.88
CA ARG A 17 -27.22 94.64 -7.71
C ARG A 17 -26.47 93.54 -6.95
N HIS A 18 -26.15 93.74 -5.68
CA HIS A 18 -25.55 92.76 -4.81
C HIS A 18 -26.53 91.61 -4.48
N MET A 19 -27.77 91.90 -4.21
CA MET A 19 -28.80 90.90 -3.99
C MET A 19 -29.05 90.02 -5.24
N ASN A 20 -29.09 90.63 -6.42
CA ASN A 20 -29.24 89.87 -7.67
C ASN A 20 -28.00 89.04 -8.00
N LYS A 21 -26.77 89.57 -7.77
CA LYS A 21 -25.55 88.76 -7.93
C LYS A 21 -25.53 87.57 -6.99
N ASN A 22 -25.87 87.74 -5.72
CA ASN A 22 -25.95 86.64 -4.78
C ASN A 22 -27.05 85.64 -5.15
N ARG A 23 -28.21 86.09 -5.60
CA ARG A 23 -29.31 85.23 -6.05
C ARG A 23 -28.93 84.38 -7.30
N VAL A 24 -28.22 85.00 -8.24
CA VAL A 24 -27.71 84.33 -9.42
C VAL A 24 -26.59 83.32 -9.04
N TYR A 25 -25.72 83.69 -8.09
CA TYR A 25 -24.65 82.85 -7.60
C TYR A 25 -25.20 81.62 -6.83
N HIS A 26 -26.23 81.84 -5.98
CA HIS A 26 -26.90 80.72 -5.30
C HIS A 26 -27.66 79.84 -6.29
N LYS A 27 -28.31 80.34 -7.31
CA LYS A 27 -28.97 79.59 -8.37
C LYS A 27 -27.95 78.73 -9.13
N LYS A 28 -26.77 79.28 -9.51
CA LYS A 28 -25.73 78.55 -10.18
C LYS A 28 -25.18 77.39 -9.30
N LYS A 29 -24.94 77.63 -8.02
CA LYS A 29 -24.50 76.56 -7.07
C LYS A 29 -25.57 75.48 -6.92
N THR A 30 -26.84 75.84 -6.80
CA THR A 30 -27.95 74.90 -6.70
C THR A 30 -28.08 74.07 -7.95
N VAL A 31 -27.89 74.65 -9.14
CA VAL A 31 -27.91 73.95 -10.42
C VAL A 31 -26.71 72.99 -10.52
N ILE A 32 -25.50 73.41 -10.08
CA ILE A 32 -24.32 72.55 -10.04
C ILE A 32 -24.56 71.37 -9.08
N VAL A 33 -25.05 71.63 -7.88
CA VAL A 33 -25.36 70.55 -6.91
C VAL A 33 -26.42 69.61 -7.47
N PHE A 34 -27.47 70.14 -8.12
CA PHE A 34 -28.52 69.34 -8.74
C PHE A 34 -27.94 68.40 -9.83
N PHE A 35 -27.12 68.93 -10.74
CA PHE A 35 -26.50 68.15 -11.77
C PHE A 35 -25.47 67.14 -11.21
N SER A 36 -24.75 67.50 -10.14
CA SER A 36 -23.85 66.59 -9.44
C SER A 36 -24.62 65.44 -8.80
N CYS A 37 -25.74 65.71 -8.13
CA CYS A 37 -26.64 64.71 -7.57
C CYS A 37 -27.27 63.85 -8.67
N LEU A 38 -27.70 64.46 -9.76
CA LEU A 38 -28.24 63.70 -10.91
C LEU A 38 -27.19 62.78 -11.57
N PHE A 39 -25.97 63.30 -11.71
CA PHE A 39 -24.85 62.50 -12.22
C PHE A 39 -24.52 61.28 -11.32
N LEU A 40 -24.47 61.50 -10.00
CA LEU A 40 -24.28 60.44 -9.01
C LEU A 40 -25.43 59.42 -9.05
N LEU A 41 -26.67 59.91 -9.13
CA LEU A 41 -27.85 59.03 -9.23
C LEU A 41 -27.82 58.19 -10.52
N THR A 42 -27.50 58.85 -11.66
CA THR A 42 -27.35 58.12 -12.94
C THR A 42 -26.23 57.10 -12.88
N GLY A 43 -25.08 57.46 -12.26
CA GLY A 43 -23.97 56.51 -12.05
C GLY A 43 -24.38 55.29 -11.21
N LEU A 44 -25.17 55.51 -10.14
CA LEU A 44 -25.72 54.43 -9.33
C LEU A 44 -26.68 53.53 -10.13
N ILE A 45 -27.57 54.13 -10.93
CA ILE A 45 -28.51 53.38 -11.78
C ILE A 45 -27.75 52.55 -12.81
N VAL A 46 -26.76 53.13 -13.50
CA VAL A 46 -25.93 52.43 -14.46
C VAL A 46 -25.18 51.26 -13.78
N ARG A 47 -24.64 51.50 -12.56
CA ARG A 47 -23.99 50.42 -11.78
C ARG A 47 -24.97 49.34 -11.37
N MET A 48 -26.18 49.69 -10.96
CA MET A 48 -27.21 48.70 -10.63
C MET A 48 -27.60 47.86 -11.86
N VAL A 49 -27.82 48.52 -13.02
CA VAL A 49 -28.13 47.83 -14.28
C VAL A 49 -26.96 46.90 -14.68
N TYR A 50 -25.72 47.35 -14.57
CA TYR A 50 -24.53 46.54 -14.79
C TYR A 50 -24.53 45.28 -13.91
N LEU A 51 -24.75 45.44 -12.61
CA LEU A 51 -24.80 44.32 -11.67
C LEU A 51 -25.97 43.36 -11.93
N MET A 52 -27.17 43.92 -12.28
CA MET A 52 -28.38 43.12 -12.47
C MET A 52 -28.47 42.44 -13.84
N VAL A 53 -27.78 42.93 -14.86
CA VAL A 53 -27.89 42.39 -16.24
C VAL A 53 -26.59 41.74 -16.67
N ILE A 54 -25.44 42.37 -16.45
CA ILE A 54 -24.15 41.87 -16.97
C ILE A 54 -23.50 40.88 -15.98
N GLU A 55 -23.54 41.19 -14.68
CA GLU A 55 -22.97 40.31 -13.64
C GLU A 55 -24.03 39.42 -12.96
N SER A 56 -25.26 39.39 -13.47
CA SER A 56 -26.38 38.63 -12.88
C SER A 56 -26.01 37.16 -12.67
N ASP A 57 -25.46 36.50 -13.67
CA ASP A 57 -25.10 35.10 -13.59
C ASP A 57 -23.98 34.82 -12.58
N TYR A 58 -23.03 35.75 -12.47
CA TYR A 58 -21.96 35.63 -11.47
C TYR A 58 -22.50 35.72 -10.04
N TYR A 59 -23.36 36.73 -9.78
CA TYR A 59 -23.95 36.90 -8.44
C TYR A 59 -25.02 35.86 -8.14
N ALA A 60 -25.76 35.38 -9.15
CA ALA A 60 -26.68 34.26 -8.99
C ALA A 60 -25.96 32.99 -8.57
N LYS A 61 -24.88 32.63 -9.28
CA LYS A 61 -24.02 31.47 -8.89
C LYS A 61 -23.42 31.64 -7.50
N LYS A 62 -22.94 32.85 -7.18
CA LYS A 62 -22.36 33.14 -5.86
C LYS A 62 -23.40 33.09 -4.74
N ALA A 63 -24.63 33.54 -5.00
CA ALA A 63 -25.75 33.39 -4.07
C ALA A 63 -26.15 31.92 -3.92
N GLN A 64 -26.20 31.18 -5.01
CA GLN A 64 -26.50 29.75 -5.00
C GLN A 64 -25.47 28.96 -4.15
N THR A 65 -24.18 29.18 -4.35
CA THR A 65 -23.11 28.55 -3.53
C THR A 65 -23.14 28.98 -2.06
N LEU A 66 -23.68 30.14 -1.71
CA LEU A 66 -23.86 30.58 -0.32
C LEU A 66 -25.09 29.96 0.35
N HIS A 67 -26.08 29.54 -0.44
CA HIS A 67 -27.33 28.95 0.04
C HIS A 67 -27.40 27.41 -0.16
N GLU A 68 -26.46 26.82 -0.88
CA GLU A 68 -26.34 25.37 -1.02
C GLU A 68 -25.40 24.82 0.06
N ARG A 69 -25.86 23.80 0.75
CA ARG A 69 -25.03 22.98 1.64
C ARG A 69 -24.81 21.65 0.96
N GLU A 70 -23.55 21.30 0.79
CA GLU A 70 -23.14 19.98 0.28
C GLU A 70 -22.82 19.05 1.45
N ARG A 71 -23.32 17.83 1.38
CA ARG A 71 -22.92 16.70 2.21
C ARG A 71 -22.52 15.56 1.30
N ASP A 72 -21.33 15.02 1.51
CA ASP A 72 -20.86 13.89 0.72
C ASP A 72 -21.54 12.59 1.16
N ILE A 73 -21.91 11.77 0.18
CA ILE A 73 -22.34 10.37 0.38
C ILE A 73 -21.16 9.52 -0.07
N LYS A 74 -20.52 8.81 0.85
CA LYS A 74 -19.40 7.96 0.47
C LYS A 74 -19.85 6.85 -0.46
N ALA A 75 -19.06 6.60 -1.49
CA ALA A 75 -19.22 5.44 -2.36
C ALA A 75 -18.89 4.16 -1.59
N GLU A 76 -19.61 3.11 -1.89
CA GLU A 76 -19.22 1.77 -1.47
C GLU A 76 -17.90 1.39 -2.17
N ARG A 77 -16.90 0.97 -1.38
CA ARG A 77 -15.61 0.55 -1.91
C ARG A 77 -15.73 -0.85 -2.49
N GLY A 78 -15.14 -1.10 -3.67
CA GLY A 78 -15.11 -2.42 -4.28
C GLY A 78 -14.52 -3.48 -3.34
N LYS A 79 -14.96 -4.71 -3.48
CA LYS A 79 -14.46 -5.85 -2.69
C LYS A 79 -13.08 -6.27 -3.16
N ILE A 80 -12.33 -6.95 -2.29
CA ILE A 80 -11.16 -7.72 -2.70
C ILE A 80 -11.53 -9.19 -2.58
N ILE A 81 -11.41 -9.92 -3.67
CA ILE A 81 -11.90 -11.29 -3.82
C ILE A 81 -10.71 -12.18 -4.21
N ASP A 82 -10.56 -13.30 -3.51
CA ASP A 82 -9.47 -14.26 -3.74
C ASP A 82 -9.63 -15.05 -5.05
N ALA A 83 -8.64 -15.89 -5.37
CA ALA A 83 -8.63 -16.73 -6.57
C ALA A 83 -9.80 -17.74 -6.66
N LYS A 84 -10.49 -18.02 -5.56
CA LYS A 84 -11.62 -18.99 -5.47
C LYS A 84 -12.98 -18.30 -5.27
N GLY A 85 -13.03 -16.97 -5.26
CA GLY A 85 -14.24 -16.20 -5.09
C GLY A 85 -14.58 -15.85 -3.62
N GLU A 86 -13.67 -16.12 -2.68
CA GLU A 86 -13.84 -15.72 -1.29
C GLU A 86 -13.56 -14.25 -1.09
N VAL A 87 -14.42 -13.57 -0.32
CA VAL A 87 -14.29 -12.14 -0.06
C VAL A 87 -13.29 -11.90 1.06
N LEU A 88 -12.14 -11.26 0.74
CA LEU A 88 -11.08 -10.93 1.67
C LEU A 88 -11.27 -9.55 2.32
N ALA A 89 -11.88 -8.61 1.59
CA ALA A 89 -12.22 -7.29 2.09
C ALA A 89 -13.59 -6.86 1.55
N ASP A 90 -14.46 -6.37 2.43
CA ASP A 90 -15.83 -5.94 2.15
C ASP A 90 -16.13 -4.62 2.85
N ASN A 91 -17.37 -4.17 2.81
CA ASN A 91 -17.86 -2.99 3.50
C ASN A 91 -18.94 -3.37 4.52
N LYS A 92 -18.91 -2.71 5.67
CA LYS A 92 -19.99 -2.77 6.65
C LYS A 92 -20.75 -1.45 6.62
N ALA A 93 -22.06 -1.51 6.42
CA ALA A 93 -22.90 -0.33 6.48
C ALA A 93 -22.89 0.24 7.91
N VAL A 94 -22.56 1.51 8.03
CA VAL A 94 -22.49 2.27 9.28
C VAL A 94 -23.16 3.63 9.08
N CYS A 95 -23.21 4.44 10.12
CA CYS A 95 -23.72 5.80 10.06
C CYS A 95 -22.69 6.80 10.57
N THR A 96 -22.69 7.98 9.98
CA THR A 96 -22.03 9.17 10.52
C THR A 96 -23.06 10.10 11.13
N ILE A 97 -22.88 10.40 12.42
CA ILE A 97 -23.76 11.29 13.17
C ILE A 97 -23.16 12.70 13.18
N SER A 98 -23.96 13.66 12.73
CA SER A 98 -23.57 15.07 12.69
C SER A 98 -24.67 15.95 13.29
N VAL A 99 -24.30 17.16 13.75
CA VAL A 99 -25.27 18.15 14.20
C VAL A 99 -25.06 19.49 13.48
N ILE A 100 -26.17 20.17 13.22
CA ILE A 100 -26.20 21.50 12.61
C ILE A 100 -26.71 22.47 13.67
N HIS A 101 -25.79 23.22 14.28
CA HIS A 101 -26.09 24.10 15.41
C HIS A 101 -27.26 25.06 15.15
N SER A 102 -27.34 25.66 13.95
CA SER A 102 -28.41 26.62 13.59
C SER A 102 -29.81 25.99 13.52
N GLN A 103 -29.92 24.66 13.44
CA GLN A 103 -31.18 23.92 13.31
C GLN A 103 -31.63 23.31 14.65
N ILE A 104 -30.76 23.23 15.65
CA ILE A 104 -31.07 22.61 16.94
C ILE A 104 -32.06 23.48 17.70
N LYS A 105 -33.27 22.99 17.94
CA LYS A 105 -34.30 23.66 18.74
C LYS A 105 -34.26 23.29 20.21
N GLU A 106 -33.90 22.05 20.52
CA GLU A 106 -33.90 21.47 21.86
C GLU A 106 -32.50 20.89 22.24
N PRO A 107 -31.51 21.75 22.54
CA PRO A 107 -30.12 21.31 22.73
C PRO A 107 -29.96 20.32 23.86
N GLU A 108 -30.71 20.44 24.96
CA GLU A 108 -30.61 19.50 26.10
C GLU A 108 -31.07 18.09 25.71
N LYS A 109 -32.13 17.96 24.89
CA LYS A 109 -32.57 16.64 24.39
C LYS A 109 -31.54 16.00 23.45
N VAL A 110 -30.88 16.82 22.60
CA VAL A 110 -29.80 16.36 21.73
C VAL A 110 -28.62 15.86 22.56
N ILE A 111 -28.21 16.62 23.60
CA ILE A 111 -27.13 16.22 24.51
C ILE A 111 -27.46 14.89 25.22
N GLU A 112 -28.70 14.76 25.73
CA GLU A 112 -29.14 13.55 26.43
C GLU A 112 -29.13 12.32 25.50
N MET A 113 -29.63 12.47 24.27
CA MET A 113 -29.60 11.45 23.22
C MET A 113 -28.16 11.04 22.89
N LEU A 114 -27.24 11.99 22.67
CA LEU A 114 -25.84 11.68 22.37
C LEU A 114 -25.13 10.96 23.53
N LYS A 115 -25.45 11.30 24.79
CA LYS A 115 -24.95 10.56 25.95
C LYS A 115 -25.44 9.13 25.97
N LYS A 116 -26.74 8.93 25.76
CA LYS A 116 -27.40 7.62 25.86
C LYS A 116 -27.01 6.69 24.74
N GLU A 117 -27.08 7.15 23.48
CA GLU A 117 -26.89 6.30 22.30
C GLU A 117 -25.42 6.15 21.87
N LEU A 118 -24.59 7.20 22.10
CA LEU A 118 -23.19 7.19 21.68
C LEU A 118 -22.19 7.05 22.81
N GLY A 119 -22.63 7.04 24.09
CA GLY A 119 -21.78 6.92 25.26
C GLY A 119 -20.87 8.12 25.49
N LEU A 120 -21.22 9.32 24.99
CA LEU A 120 -20.41 10.51 25.16
C LEU A 120 -20.56 11.09 26.57
N SER A 121 -19.49 11.67 27.10
CA SER A 121 -19.59 12.47 28.32
C SER A 121 -20.42 13.71 28.10
N GLU A 122 -21.12 14.20 29.13
CA GLU A 122 -21.95 15.41 29.03
C GLU A 122 -21.16 16.62 28.57
N GLU A 123 -19.93 16.79 29.09
CA GLU A 123 -19.04 17.87 28.70
C GLU A 123 -18.73 17.83 27.19
N THR A 124 -18.39 16.65 26.68
CA THR A 124 -18.07 16.44 25.25
C THR A 124 -19.29 16.67 24.38
N ALA A 125 -20.44 16.11 24.73
CA ALA A 125 -21.68 16.28 24.00
C ALA A 125 -22.10 17.75 23.95
N ARG A 126 -22.08 18.47 25.10
CA ARG A 126 -22.40 19.89 25.20
C ARG A 126 -21.47 20.75 24.35
N LYS A 127 -20.15 20.55 24.48
CA LYS A 127 -19.13 21.26 23.69
C LYS A 127 -19.35 21.11 22.18
N ARG A 128 -19.76 19.92 21.72
CA ARG A 128 -20.03 19.64 20.30
C ARG A 128 -21.34 20.26 19.83
N VAL A 129 -22.42 20.15 20.61
CA VAL A 129 -23.75 20.69 20.29
C VAL A 129 -23.77 22.20 20.27
N GLU A 130 -23.06 22.85 21.21
CA GLU A 130 -23.00 24.32 21.33
C GLU A 130 -21.99 24.96 20.36
N LYS A 131 -21.16 24.18 19.68
CA LYS A 131 -20.19 24.68 18.71
C LYS A 131 -20.91 25.29 17.51
N ARG A 132 -20.70 26.61 17.28
CA ARG A 132 -21.25 27.33 16.13
C ARG A 132 -20.49 26.96 14.85
N SER A 133 -20.90 25.90 14.21
CA SER A 133 -20.40 25.46 12.91
C SER A 133 -21.56 25.19 11.96
N SER A 134 -21.27 25.17 10.65
CA SER A 134 -22.27 24.81 9.64
C SER A 134 -22.74 23.38 9.79
N ILE A 135 -21.81 22.48 10.10
CA ILE A 135 -22.03 21.08 10.47
C ILE A 135 -20.91 20.65 11.42
N GLU A 136 -21.23 19.94 12.47
CA GLU A 136 -20.26 19.34 13.39
C GLU A 136 -20.43 17.83 13.38
N ARG A 137 -19.41 17.11 12.92
CA ARG A 137 -19.38 15.64 12.92
C ARG A 137 -19.15 15.15 14.35
N ILE A 138 -20.13 14.46 14.92
CA ILE A 138 -20.11 13.97 16.30
C ILE A 138 -19.35 12.64 16.41
N LYS A 139 -19.76 11.63 15.61
CA LYS A 139 -19.15 10.30 15.61
C LYS A 139 -19.35 9.64 14.25
N THR A 140 -18.28 9.02 13.74
CA THR A 140 -18.29 8.19 12.54
C THR A 140 -18.33 6.70 12.92
N ASN A 141 -18.57 5.85 11.96
CA ASN A 141 -18.59 4.39 12.14
C ASN A 141 -19.56 3.94 13.26
N VAL A 142 -20.71 4.60 13.37
CA VAL A 142 -21.78 4.20 14.28
C VAL A 142 -22.57 3.05 13.65
N GLU A 143 -22.80 2.00 14.40
CA GLU A 143 -23.60 0.86 13.94
C GLU A 143 -24.96 1.31 13.43
N LYS A 144 -25.44 0.69 12.33
CA LYS A 144 -26.69 1.07 11.64
C LYS A 144 -27.89 1.10 12.58
N GLU A 145 -28.02 0.10 13.45
CA GLU A 145 -29.12 -0.01 14.43
C GLU A 145 -29.12 1.17 15.41
N THR A 146 -27.93 1.67 15.80
CA THR A 146 -27.81 2.86 16.66
C THR A 146 -28.15 4.13 15.88
N GLY A 147 -27.73 4.21 14.60
CA GLY A 147 -28.12 5.30 13.71
C GLY A 147 -29.65 5.37 13.52
N ASP A 148 -30.30 4.24 13.33
CA ASP A 148 -31.74 4.15 13.16
C ASP A 148 -32.47 4.59 14.44
N ARG A 149 -32.04 4.15 15.63
CA ARG A 149 -32.57 4.65 16.91
C ARG A 149 -32.41 6.17 17.05
N ILE A 150 -31.28 6.73 16.63
CA ILE A 150 -31.06 8.18 16.66
C ILE A 150 -32.02 8.91 15.72
N ARG A 151 -32.33 8.35 14.54
CA ARG A 151 -33.35 8.89 13.60
C ARG A 151 -34.74 8.93 14.24
N GLU A 152 -35.11 7.89 15.00
CA GLU A 152 -36.42 7.79 15.67
C GLU A 152 -36.68 8.91 16.69
N TYR A 153 -35.61 9.52 17.28
CA TYR A 153 -35.80 10.68 18.16
C TYR A 153 -36.36 11.90 17.44
N GLY A 154 -36.22 12.01 16.12
CA GLY A 154 -36.78 13.10 15.31
C GLY A 154 -36.31 14.49 15.73
N LEU A 155 -35.09 14.64 16.29
CA LEU A 155 -34.57 15.91 16.80
C LEU A 155 -34.05 16.81 15.69
N ASP A 156 -34.57 18.04 15.64
CA ASP A 156 -34.13 19.05 14.68
C ASP A 156 -32.61 19.30 14.81
N GLY A 157 -31.93 19.40 13.67
CA GLY A 157 -30.50 19.65 13.61
C GLY A 157 -29.60 18.44 13.84
N VAL A 158 -30.15 17.25 14.09
CA VAL A 158 -29.41 16.00 14.11
C VAL A 158 -29.51 15.36 12.73
N LYS A 159 -28.35 15.00 12.15
CA LYS A 159 -28.25 14.31 10.87
C LYS A 159 -27.58 12.94 11.08
N VAL A 160 -28.15 11.93 10.42
CA VAL A 160 -27.68 10.54 10.42
C VAL A 160 -27.47 10.17 8.97
N ASP A 161 -26.24 10.35 8.50
CA ASP A 161 -25.88 10.05 7.11
C ASP A 161 -25.39 8.59 7.01
N GLU A 162 -25.78 7.91 5.95
CA GLU A 162 -25.26 6.57 5.62
C GLU A 162 -23.78 6.67 5.30
N ASP A 163 -23.03 5.68 5.74
CA ASP A 163 -21.58 5.60 5.59
C ASP A 163 -21.17 4.14 5.48
N PHE A 164 -19.94 3.89 5.03
CA PHE A 164 -19.37 2.56 4.93
C PHE A 164 -18.06 2.51 5.70
N LYS A 165 -17.87 1.43 6.48
CA LYS A 165 -16.61 1.09 7.12
C LYS A 165 -16.02 -0.12 6.41
N ARG A 166 -14.76 -0.05 6.00
CA ARG A 166 -14.04 -1.20 5.46
C ARG A 166 -13.99 -2.32 6.50
N TYR A 167 -14.23 -3.54 6.06
CA TYR A 167 -14.32 -4.72 6.91
C TYR A 167 -13.55 -5.89 6.31
N TYR A 168 -12.74 -6.55 7.12
CA TYR A 168 -11.91 -7.68 6.73
C TYR A 168 -12.37 -8.91 7.50
N PRO A 169 -13.11 -9.84 6.82
CA PRO A 169 -13.72 -11.00 7.49
C PRO A 169 -12.73 -11.89 8.21
N TYR A 170 -11.51 -12.01 7.67
CA TYR A 170 -10.46 -12.87 8.19
C TYR A 170 -9.43 -12.13 9.07
N GLN A 171 -9.71 -10.90 9.45
CA GLN A 171 -8.98 -10.07 10.41
C GLN A 171 -7.47 -9.96 10.12
N GLU A 172 -6.67 -10.96 10.49
CA GLU A 172 -5.20 -10.94 10.39
C GLU A 172 -4.68 -11.57 9.10
N LEU A 173 -5.53 -12.29 8.35
CA LEU A 173 -5.10 -13.01 7.15
C LEU A 173 -4.54 -12.07 6.09
N ALA A 174 -3.28 -12.30 5.68
CA ALA A 174 -2.59 -11.52 4.66
C ALA A 174 -2.61 -10.00 4.92
N SER A 175 -2.51 -9.58 6.20
CA SER A 175 -2.72 -8.18 6.61
C SER A 175 -1.76 -7.21 5.90
N LYS A 176 -0.53 -7.64 5.65
CA LYS A 176 0.52 -6.83 5.02
C LYS A 176 0.45 -6.85 3.48
N VAL A 177 -0.38 -7.73 2.92
CA VAL A 177 -0.71 -7.79 1.49
C VAL A 177 -1.95 -6.97 1.20
N LEU A 178 -3.07 -7.29 1.86
CA LEU A 178 -4.33 -6.57 1.66
C LEU A 178 -4.19 -5.09 1.99
N GLY A 179 -3.60 -4.81 3.16
CA GLY A 179 -3.53 -3.45 3.65
C GLY A 179 -4.88 -2.97 4.19
N PHE A 180 -4.98 -1.69 4.49
CA PHE A 180 -6.18 -1.11 5.09
C PHE A 180 -6.45 0.30 4.56
N THR A 181 -7.67 0.81 4.84
CA THR A 181 -8.12 2.14 4.43
C THR A 181 -8.07 3.15 5.56
N GLY A 182 -7.90 4.41 5.21
CA GLY A 182 -8.04 5.55 6.12
C GLY A 182 -9.49 5.97 6.34
N ALA A 183 -9.66 7.02 7.15
CA ALA A 183 -10.98 7.55 7.52
C ALA A 183 -11.81 8.08 6.32
N ASP A 184 -11.14 8.54 5.27
CA ASP A 184 -11.77 9.08 4.06
C ASP A 184 -11.86 8.04 2.93
N ASN A 185 -11.90 6.74 3.28
CA ASN A 185 -12.02 5.61 2.37
C ASN A 185 -10.87 5.46 1.35
N GLN A 186 -9.74 6.14 1.55
CA GLN A 186 -8.53 5.95 0.74
C GLN A 186 -7.71 4.77 1.25
N GLY A 187 -7.08 4.04 0.35
CA GLY A 187 -6.10 3.02 0.69
C GLY A 187 -4.83 3.63 1.32
N ILE A 188 -4.28 2.98 2.35
CA ILE A 188 -3.09 3.45 3.07
C ILE A 188 -1.87 2.59 2.74
N ILE A 189 -1.98 1.28 2.78
CA ILE A 189 -0.92 0.32 2.44
C ILE A 189 -1.49 -0.83 1.62
N GLY A 190 -0.62 -1.71 1.11
CA GLY A 190 -0.97 -2.97 0.45
C GLY A 190 -1.76 -2.78 -0.85
N LEU A 191 -2.60 -3.76 -1.16
CA LEU A 191 -3.47 -3.75 -2.34
C LEU A 191 -4.52 -2.65 -2.26
N GLU A 192 -4.97 -2.29 -1.06
CA GLU A 192 -5.92 -1.19 -0.84
C GLU A 192 -5.41 0.13 -1.42
N VAL A 193 -4.13 0.47 -1.24
CA VAL A 193 -3.57 1.70 -1.81
C VAL A 193 -3.15 1.51 -3.28
N GLN A 194 -2.66 0.34 -3.65
CA GLN A 194 -2.19 0.07 -5.00
C GLN A 194 -3.33 0.13 -6.04
N TYR A 195 -4.50 -0.36 -5.64
CA TYR A 195 -5.69 -0.41 -6.50
C TYR A 195 -6.77 0.62 -6.10
N ASP A 196 -6.38 1.68 -5.36
CA ASP A 196 -7.33 2.69 -4.86
C ASP A 196 -8.17 3.31 -5.96
N ASP A 197 -7.60 3.60 -7.12
CA ASP A 197 -8.30 4.17 -8.28
C ASP A 197 -9.46 3.29 -8.81
N PHE A 198 -9.38 1.97 -8.60
CA PHE A 198 -10.45 1.04 -8.96
C PHE A 198 -11.42 0.81 -7.80
N LEU A 199 -10.88 0.65 -6.60
CA LEU A 199 -11.64 0.24 -5.42
C LEU A 199 -12.50 1.37 -4.85
N LYS A 200 -12.03 2.63 -4.86
CA LYS A 200 -12.63 3.74 -4.10
C LYS A 200 -14.03 4.14 -4.56
N GLY A 201 -14.33 4.00 -5.84
CA GLY A 201 -15.58 4.52 -6.42
C GLY A 201 -15.59 6.05 -6.54
N THR A 202 -16.78 6.61 -6.74
CA THR A 202 -17.00 8.06 -6.82
C THR A 202 -18.09 8.48 -5.85
N ASP A 203 -17.74 9.34 -4.91
CA ASP A 203 -18.67 9.81 -3.90
C ASP A 203 -19.83 10.58 -4.50
N GLY A 204 -21.02 10.35 -3.96
CA GLY A 204 -22.22 11.12 -4.24
C GLY A 204 -22.31 12.38 -3.39
N LYS A 205 -23.35 13.18 -3.63
CA LYS A 205 -23.58 14.44 -2.89
C LYS A 205 -25.05 14.65 -2.60
N ILE A 206 -25.35 15.15 -1.41
CA ILE A 206 -26.64 15.73 -1.04
C ILE A 206 -26.50 17.23 -1.06
N LEU A 207 -27.28 17.88 -1.92
CA LEU A 207 -27.36 19.32 -2.04
C LEU A 207 -28.66 19.79 -1.37
N THR A 208 -28.55 20.56 -0.28
CA THR A 208 -29.68 21.17 0.41
C THR A 208 -29.62 22.68 0.29
N VAL A 209 -30.74 23.32 0.04
CA VAL A 209 -30.84 24.79 -0.01
C VAL A 209 -31.10 25.33 1.40
N THR A 210 -30.28 26.29 1.83
CA THR A 210 -30.39 26.92 3.15
C THR A 210 -30.77 28.41 3.03
N ASP A 211 -31.43 28.93 4.07
CA ASP A 211 -31.65 30.37 4.21
C ASP A 211 -30.36 31.12 4.60
N ALA A 212 -30.40 32.43 4.66
CA ALA A 212 -29.27 33.28 5.07
C ALA A 212 -28.76 33.02 6.50
N ARG A 213 -29.47 32.24 7.31
CA ARG A 213 -29.08 31.79 8.65
C ARG A 213 -28.54 30.37 8.66
N GLY A 214 -28.49 29.70 7.49
CA GLY A 214 -28.03 28.33 7.34
C GLY A 214 -29.06 27.29 7.78
N VAL A 215 -30.34 27.63 7.85
CA VAL A 215 -31.44 26.69 8.11
C VAL A 215 -31.91 26.11 6.79
N GLU A 216 -32.06 24.80 6.72
CA GLU A 216 -32.53 24.09 5.50
C GLU A 216 -33.98 24.49 5.17
N LEU A 217 -34.24 24.77 3.90
CA LEU A 217 -35.54 25.13 3.39
C LEU A 217 -36.26 23.86 2.91
N GLU A 218 -36.93 23.15 3.81
CA GLU A 218 -37.66 21.88 3.58
C GLU A 218 -38.56 21.89 2.33
N LYS A 219 -39.09 23.08 1.95
CA LYS A 219 -39.99 23.21 0.79
C LYS A 219 -39.27 23.11 -0.58
N LEU A 220 -37.95 23.28 -0.63
CA LEU A 220 -37.19 23.26 -1.89
C LEU A 220 -36.62 21.87 -2.22
N GLY A 221 -36.75 20.92 -1.28
CA GLY A 221 -36.29 19.55 -1.45
C GLY A 221 -34.78 19.39 -1.37
N GLU A 222 -34.34 18.16 -1.24
CA GLU A 222 -32.93 17.77 -1.37
C GLU A 222 -32.68 17.30 -2.81
N SER A 223 -31.60 17.76 -3.42
CA SER A 223 -31.09 17.19 -4.67
C SER A 223 -30.00 16.18 -4.31
N ARG A 224 -30.12 14.95 -4.79
CA ARG A 224 -29.21 13.87 -4.50
C ARG A 224 -28.50 13.43 -5.78
N ILE A 225 -27.18 13.41 -5.73
CA ILE A 225 -26.31 12.78 -6.72
C ILE A 225 -25.88 11.46 -6.10
N GLU A 226 -26.33 10.34 -6.68
CA GLU A 226 -26.00 9.02 -6.15
C GLU A 226 -24.52 8.73 -6.30
N PRO A 227 -23.89 8.06 -5.33
CA PRO A 227 -22.52 7.60 -5.44
C PRO A 227 -22.43 6.46 -6.47
N ILE A 228 -21.25 6.29 -7.04
CA ILE A 228 -20.91 5.17 -7.92
C ILE A 228 -19.94 4.27 -7.17
N ALA A 229 -20.35 3.03 -6.93
CA ALA A 229 -19.52 2.04 -6.23
C ALA A 229 -18.19 1.79 -6.95
N GLY A 230 -17.15 1.41 -6.21
CA GLY A 230 -15.89 0.98 -6.76
C GLY A 230 -16.00 -0.40 -7.43
N TYR A 231 -15.00 -0.73 -8.25
CA TYR A 231 -14.89 -2.04 -8.90
C TYR A 231 -14.35 -3.08 -7.92
N ASP A 232 -14.86 -4.29 -7.97
CA ASP A 232 -14.35 -5.41 -7.22
C ASP A 232 -13.03 -5.91 -7.81
N LEU A 233 -12.00 -6.03 -6.98
CA LEU A 233 -10.68 -6.51 -7.35
C LEU A 233 -10.56 -8.01 -7.12
N HIS A 234 -10.29 -8.76 -8.17
CA HIS A 234 -9.98 -10.19 -8.10
C HIS A 234 -8.46 -10.38 -8.07
N VAL A 235 -7.98 -11.11 -7.07
CA VAL A 235 -6.56 -11.35 -6.85
C VAL A 235 -6.20 -12.83 -6.99
N SER A 236 -4.93 -13.10 -7.25
CA SER A 236 -4.37 -14.45 -7.35
C SER A 236 -4.16 -15.12 -5.99
N LEU A 237 -4.17 -14.34 -4.89
CA LEU A 237 -4.04 -14.86 -3.54
C LEU A 237 -5.16 -15.87 -3.26
N ASP A 238 -4.78 -17.04 -2.76
CA ASP A 238 -5.70 -18.11 -2.38
C ASP A 238 -5.77 -18.18 -0.85
N LYS A 239 -6.96 -17.94 -0.31
CA LYS A 239 -7.20 -17.93 1.15
C LYS A 239 -6.72 -19.22 1.83
N ASN A 240 -6.95 -20.38 1.22
CA ASN A 240 -6.59 -21.64 1.85
C ASN A 240 -5.07 -21.85 1.88
N ILE A 241 -4.38 -21.53 0.78
CA ILE A 241 -2.92 -21.59 0.74
C ILE A 241 -2.32 -20.60 1.74
N GLN A 242 -2.86 -19.37 1.79
CA GLN A 242 -2.44 -18.35 2.75
C GLN A 242 -2.63 -18.82 4.20
N MET A 243 -3.77 -19.45 4.52
CA MET A 243 -4.04 -19.97 5.86
C MET A 243 -3.09 -21.12 6.25
N TYR A 244 -2.86 -22.09 5.37
CA TYR A 244 -1.90 -23.18 5.63
C TYR A 244 -0.49 -22.62 5.88
N ALA A 245 -0.07 -21.68 5.03
CA ALA A 245 1.24 -21.07 5.16
C ALA A 245 1.36 -20.23 6.44
N GLN A 246 0.32 -19.48 6.82
CA GLN A 246 0.29 -18.69 8.05
C GLN A 246 0.36 -19.56 9.30
N GLN A 247 -0.44 -20.62 9.37
CA GLN A 247 -0.40 -21.59 10.50
C GLN A 247 0.99 -22.25 10.65
N ALA A 248 1.61 -22.61 9.53
CA ALA A 248 2.95 -23.18 9.55
C ALA A 248 4.00 -22.15 10.00
N ALA A 249 3.85 -20.89 9.58
CA ALA A 249 4.72 -19.79 9.98
C ALA A 249 4.59 -19.47 11.49
N GLU A 250 3.37 -19.37 11.99
CA GLU A 250 3.08 -19.13 13.42
C GLU A 250 3.65 -20.26 14.30
N LYS A 251 3.43 -21.50 13.89
CA LYS A 251 3.97 -22.68 14.59
C LYS A 251 5.50 -22.64 14.70
N VAL A 252 6.20 -22.43 13.58
CA VAL A 252 7.67 -22.41 13.61
C VAL A 252 8.22 -21.16 14.29
N MET A 253 7.50 -20.02 14.24
CA MET A 253 7.86 -18.82 14.98
C MET A 253 7.85 -19.07 16.50
N GLU A 254 6.81 -19.73 17.00
CA GLU A 254 6.70 -20.10 18.42
C GLU A 254 7.75 -21.16 18.80
N GLU A 255 7.88 -22.25 18.03
CA GLU A 255 8.82 -23.33 18.31
C GLU A 255 10.29 -22.90 18.30
N LYS A 256 10.62 -21.84 17.54
CA LYS A 256 11.99 -21.32 17.41
C LYS A 256 12.19 -19.99 18.13
N GLU A 257 11.19 -19.48 18.81
CA GLU A 257 11.23 -18.15 19.42
C GLU A 257 11.80 -17.12 18.43
N ALA A 258 11.36 -17.19 17.17
CA ALA A 258 11.89 -16.36 16.10
C ALA A 258 11.27 -14.95 16.14
N ASP A 259 12.04 -13.93 15.72
CA ASP A 259 11.53 -12.55 15.69
C ASP A 259 10.40 -12.40 14.64
N ALA A 260 10.47 -13.14 13.52
CA ALA A 260 9.47 -13.15 12.47
C ALA A 260 9.64 -14.38 11.57
N VAL A 261 8.58 -14.74 10.84
CA VAL A 261 8.67 -15.73 9.75
C VAL A 261 7.95 -15.18 8.52
N SER A 262 8.59 -15.32 7.36
CA SER A 262 8.02 -14.92 6.08
C SER A 262 7.95 -16.13 5.15
N ILE A 263 6.80 -16.30 4.48
CA ILE A 263 6.59 -17.38 3.50
C ILE A 263 5.92 -16.79 2.26
N LEU A 264 6.49 -17.06 1.10
CA LEU A 264 5.96 -16.60 -0.18
C LEU A 264 5.78 -17.79 -1.13
N PHE A 265 4.62 -17.92 -1.76
CA PHE A 265 4.35 -18.87 -2.84
C PHE A 265 3.85 -18.17 -4.08
N LEU A 266 4.41 -18.54 -5.23
CA LEU A 266 3.92 -18.05 -6.52
C LEU A 266 3.98 -19.13 -7.61
N ASN A 267 3.23 -18.91 -8.68
CA ASN A 267 3.29 -19.70 -9.88
C ASN A 267 4.42 -19.18 -10.80
N PRO A 268 5.48 -19.97 -11.05
CA PRO A 268 6.59 -19.54 -11.88
C PRO A 268 6.22 -19.41 -13.37
N GLN A 269 5.06 -19.93 -13.81
CA GLN A 269 4.64 -19.92 -15.21
C GLN A 269 3.89 -18.66 -15.62
N ASN A 270 3.20 -17.99 -14.66
CA ASN A 270 2.40 -16.79 -14.93
C ASN A 270 2.70 -15.61 -13.99
N GLY A 271 3.42 -15.81 -12.88
CA GLY A 271 3.79 -14.76 -11.92
C GLY A 271 2.72 -14.48 -10.85
N GLU A 272 1.60 -15.18 -10.83
CA GLU A 272 0.56 -15.07 -9.81
C GLU A 272 1.06 -15.50 -8.44
N ILE A 273 0.85 -14.63 -7.42
CA ILE A 273 1.23 -14.92 -6.04
C ILE A 273 0.04 -15.56 -5.33
N TYR A 274 0.22 -16.79 -4.86
CA TYR A 274 -0.82 -17.57 -4.17
C TYR A 274 -0.89 -17.28 -2.67
N ALA A 275 0.27 -16.97 -2.06
CA ALA A 275 0.35 -16.60 -0.65
C ALA A 275 1.58 -15.74 -0.37
N ASP A 276 1.43 -14.79 0.54
CA ASP A 276 2.54 -13.99 1.12
C ASP A 276 2.26 -13.74 2.59
N VAL A 277 2.91 -14.52 3.43
CA VAL A 277 2.76 -14.55 4.88
C VAL A 277 3.92 -13.80 5.53
N ASN A 278 3.62 -12.99 6.52
CA ASN A 278 4.59 -12.18 7.25
C ASN A 278 4.24 -12.12 8.75
N VAL A 279 4.42 -13.21 9.48
CA VAL A 279 4.09 -13.24 10.92
C VAL A 279 5.17 -12.55 11.77
N PRO A 280 4.76 -11.81 12.83
CA PRO A 280 3.40 -11.62 13.30
C PRO A 280 2.57 -10.72 12.38
N GLU A 281 1.34 -11.14 12.08
CA GLU A 281 0.36 -10.35 11.37
C GLU A 281 -0.36 -9.39 12.32
N PHE A 282 -1.23 -8.50 11.82
CA PHE A 282 -2.02 -7.56 12.63
C PHE A 282 -3.49 -7.54 12.19
N ASN A 283 -4.39 -7.16 13.11
CA ASN A 283 -5.81 -7.09 12.80
C ASN A 283 -6.12 -5.89 11.88
N LEU A 284 -6.54 -6.19 10.66
CA LEU A 284 -6.91 -5.19 9.63
C LEU A 284 -8.11 -4.32 10.04
N ASN A 285 -8.99 -4.81 10.91
CA ASN A 285 -10.12 -4.03 11.41
C ASN A 285 -9.69 -3.01 12.50
N GLU A 286 -8.46 -3.18 13.07
CA GLU A 286 -7.88 -2.34 14.12
C GLU A 286 -6.41 -2.02 13.83
N PRO A 287 -6.08 -1.47 12.63
CA PRO A 287 -4.71 -1.40 12.11
C PRO A 287 -3.78 -0.47 12.89
N PHE A 288 -4.29 0.32 13.81
CA PHE A 288 -3.53 1.25 14.66
C PHE A 288 -3.37 0.73 16.09
N MET A 289 -3.87 -0.47 16.41
CA MET A 289 -3.71 -1.08 17.72
C MET A 289 -2.30 -1.67 17.85
N LEU A 290 -1.54 -1.16 18.78
CA LEU A 290 -0.24 -1.69 19.19
C LEU A 290 -0.42 -2.61 20.41
N GLY A 291 0.55 -3.50 20.65
CA GLY A 291 0.54 -4.37 21.81
C GLY A 291 0.74 -3.61 23.15
N GLU A 292 0.46 -4.27 24.28
CA GLU A 292 0.60 -3.68 25.62
C GLU A 292 2.02 -3.12 25.90
N ALA A 293 3.05 -3.76 25.34
CA ALA A 293 4.44 -3.32 25.48
C ALA A 293 4.71 -1.92 24.87
N GLU A 294 3.89 -1.50 23.90
CA GLU A 294 4.04 -0.24 23.16
C GLU A 294 3.10 0.88 23.64
N GLU A 295 2.26 0.63 24.64
CA GLU A 295 1.31 1.64 25.16
C GLU A 295 1.99 2.92 25.65
N ASN A 296 3.16 2.79 26.27
CA ASN A 296 3.90 3.89 26.91
C ASN A 296 4.88 4.62 25.97
N LEU A 297 4.94 4.27 24.69
CA LEU A 297 5.81 4.92 23.72
C LEU A 297 5.36 6.36 23.45
N ASN A 298 6.33 7.25 23.15
CA ASN A 298 6.01 8.58 22.67
C ASN A 298 5.44 8.53 21.23
N GLN A 299 4.89 9.64 20.73
CA GLN A 299 4.20 9.68 19.44
C GLN A 299 5.07 9.22 18.25
N LYS A 300 6.37 9.58 18.25
CA LYS A 300 7.31 9.16 17.21
C LYS A 300 7.59 7.66 17.29
N GLU A 301 7.85 7.16 18.48
CA GLU A 301 8.09 5.74 18.72
C GLU A 301 6.88 4.88 18.36
N LYS A 302 5.65 5.35 18.66
CA LYS A 302 4.40 4.71 18.24
C LYS A 302 4.29 4.65 16.72
N GLN A 303 4.59 5.76 16.03
CA GLN A 303 4.58 5.76 14.56
C GLN A 303 5.63 4.80 13.97
N ASP A 304 6.83 4.74 14.57
CA ASP A 304 7.87 3.82 14.14
C ASP A 304 7.48 2.35 14.40
N ALA A 305 6.77 2.07 15.50
CA ALA A 305 6.22 0.75 15.81
C ALA A 305 5.14 0.33 14.81
N LEU A 306 4.19 1.22 14.51
CA LEU A 306 3.16 1.00 13.49
C LEU A 306 3.78 0.73 12.12
N ASN A 307 4.76 1.53 11.71
CA ASN A 307 5.44 1.33 10.42
C ASN A 307 6.16 -0.02 10.35
N ARG A 308 6.72 -0.52 11.46
CA ARG A 308 7.30 -1.87 11.52
C ARG A 308 6.22 -2.96 11.45
N MET A 309 5.11 -2.78 12.17
CA MET A 309 3.99 -3.74 12.18
C MET A 309 3.38 -3.91 10.79
N TRP A 310 3.24 -2.83 10.02
CA TRP A 310 2.64 -2.85 8.68
C TRP A 310 3.59 -3.32 7.58
N ARG A 311 4.86 -3.54 7.90
CA ARG A 311 5.90 -3.81 6.90
C ARG A 311 5.82 -5.23 6.36
N ASN A 312 5.75 -5.37 5.05
CA ASN A 312 5.83 -6.65 4.36
C ASN A 312 7.30 -7.03 4.15
N LEU A 313 7.78 -8.04 4.87
CA LEU A 313 9.19 -8.43 4.87
C LEU A 313 9.64 -9.07 3.55
N THR A 314 8.72 -9.70 2.80
CA THR A 314 9.06 -10.34 1.52
C THR A 314 9.27 -9.33 0.41
N VAL A 315 8.63 -8.14 0.50
CA VAL A 315 8.65 -7.09 -0.52
C VAL A 315 9.46 -5.87 -0.08
N ASN A 316 9.34 -5.44 1.18
CA ASN A 316 9.90 -4.17 1.64
C ASN A 316 11.30 -4.27 2.28
N ASP A 317 11.79 -5.49 2.56
CA ASP A 317 13.07 -5.68 3.22
C ASP A 317 14.08 -6.41 2.35
N THR A 318 15.32 -5.93 2.40
CA THR A 318 16.44 -6.59 1.74
C THR A 318 17.25 -7.39 2.75
N TYR A 319 17.79 -8.51 2.30
CA TYR A 319 18.68 -9.36 3.08
C TYR A 319 19.77 -9.97 2.19
N GLU A 320 20.82 -10.51 2.80
CA GLU A 320 21.79 -11.33 2.08
C GLU A 320 21.18 -12.72 1.83
N PRO A 321 20.94 -13.15 0.57
CA PRO A 321 20.21 -14.38 0.29
C PRO A 321 20.97 -15.66 0.67
N GLY A 322 22.29 -15.54 0.87
CA GLY A 322 23.13 -16.69 1.19
C GLY A 322 23.09 -17.78 0.13
N SER A 323 23.13 -19.04 0.57
CA SER A 323 23.27 -20.19 -0.34
C SER A 323 22.11 -20.42 -1.31
N THR A 324 20.94 -19.78 -1.15
CA THR A 324 19.89 -19.81 -2.18
C THR A 324 20.34 -19.10 -3.45
N PHE A 325 21.21 -18.08 -3.32
CA PHE A 325 21.79 -17.37 -4.44
C PHE A 325 22.72 -18.23 -5.32
N LYS A 326 23.20 -19.37 -4.82
CA LYS A 326 23.99 -20.32 -5.62
C LYS A 326 23.25 -20.83 -6.84
N ILE A 327 21.92 -20.80 -6.84
CA ILE A 327 21.08 -21.11 -8.02
C ILE A 327 21.42 -20.15 -9.16
N ILE A 328 21.56 -18.87 -8.86
CA ILE A 328 21.88 -17.81 -9.84
C ILE A 328 23.31 -17.99 -10.35
N THR A 329 24.26 -18.26 -9.46
CA THR A 329 25.66 -18.52 -9.83
C THR A 329 25.79 -19.78 -10.68
N MET A 330 25.01 -20.83 -10.37
CA MET A 330 24.92 -22.05 -11.15
C MET A 330 24.42 -21.77 -12.57
N ALA A 331 23.27 -21.10 -12.69
CA ALA A 331 22.68 -20.77 -13.97
C ALA A 331 23.63 -19.91 -14.84
N ALA A 332 24.29 -18.91 -14.25
CA ALA A 332 25.28 -18.09 -14.94
C ALA A 332 26.50 -18.91 -15.40
N GLY A 333 27.02 -19.78 -14.53
CA GLY A 333 28.16 -20.61 -14.83
C GLY A 333 27.92 -21.64 -15.94
N LEU A 334 26.74 -22.25 -15.95
CA LEU A 334 26.30 -23.19 -16.99
C LEU A 334 26.03 -22.45 -18.30
N SER A 335 25.37 -21.30 -18.26
CA SER A 335 25.10 -20.49 -19.46
C SER A 335 26.37 -20.02 -20.18
N GLU A 336 27.43 -19.66 -19.44
CA GLU A 336 28.73 -19.27 -19.99
C GLU A 336 29.65 -20.46 -20.32
N GLY A 337 29.24 -21.70 -19.96
CA GLY A 337 30.07 -22.89 -20.16
C GLY A 337 31.37 -22.91 -19.34
N VAL A 338 31.47 -22.07 -18.27
CA VAL A 338 32.65 -22.06 -17.38
C VAL A 338 32.63 -23.19 -16.37
N VAL A 339 31.53 -23.89 -16.27
CA VAL A 339 31.34 -25.13 -15.47
C VAL A 339 30.38 -26.08 -16.17
N THR A 340 30.61 -27.36 -15.99
CA THR A 340 29.73 -28.47 -16.40
C THR A 340 29.39 -29.33 -15.18
N PRO A 341 28.30 -30.11 -15.17
CA PRO A 341 27.93 -31.00 -14.07
C PRO A 341 29.06 -31.94 -13.61
N ASN A 342 29.92 -32.36 -14.54
CA ASN A 342 30.99 -33.33 -14.30
C ASN A 342 32.34 -32.71 -13.89
N ASP A 343 32.44 -31.38 -13.87
CA ASP A 343 33.66 -30.69 -13.45
C ASP A 343 34.04 -31.07 -12.02
N ARG A 344 35.34 -31.31 -11.81
CA ARG A 344 35.88 -31.76 -10.52
C ARG A 344 36.41 -30.58 -9.70
N PHE A 345 36.09 -30.60 -8.41
CA PHE A 345 36.49 -29.62 -7.43
C PHE A 345 37.06 -30.26 -6.19
N SER A 346 37.74 -29.47 -5.35
CA SER A 346 38.23 -29.91 -4.06
C SER A 346 37.88 -28.88 -2.97
N CYS A 347 37.30 -29.37 -1.89
CA CYS A 347 36.94 -28.59 -0.73
C CYS A 347 37.71 -29.01 0.52
N PRO A 348 38.80 -28.32 0.88
CA PRO A 348 39.53 -28.58 2.14
C PRO A 348 38.88 -27.88 3.36
N GLY A 349 37.65 -27.37 3.23
CA GLY A 349 36.94 -26.58 4.26
C GLY A 349 37.07 -25.08 4.12
N PHE A 350 37.83 -24.59 3.14
CA PHE A 350 38.00 -23.17 2.82
C PHE A 350 38.55 -22.98 1.39
N LYS A 351 38.45 -21.75 0.89
CA LYS A 351 39.14 -21.27 -0.32
C LYS A 351 39.91 -19.99 0.06
N VAL A 352 41.17 -19.92 -0.40
CA VAL A 352 41.97 -18.66 -0.29
C VAL A 352 41.76 -17.85 -1.55
N VAL A 353 41.33 -16.61 -1.38
CA VAL A 353 41.17 -15.63 -2.44
C VAL A 353 41.94 -14.39 -2.02
N GLU A 354 42.99 -14.07 -2.80
CA GLU A 354 43.99 -13.06 -2.41
C GLU A 354 44.56 -13.37 -1.01
N ASP A 355 44.41 -12.46 -0.06
CA ASP A 355 44.87 -12.61 1.34
C ASP A 355 43.79 -13.16 2.28
N ARG A 356 42.59 -13.46 1.78
CA ARG A 356 41.45 -13.86 2.58
C ARG A 356 41.21 -15.38 2.52
N ARG A 357 41.00 -15.96 3.71
CA ARG A 357 40.52 -17.33 3.84
C ARG A 357 39.01 -17.35 4.02
N ILE A 358 38.25 -17.74 2.98
CA ILE A 358 36.80 -17.84 2.99
C ILE A 358 36.43 -19.27 3.31
N HIS A 359 35.68 -19.47 4.38
CA HIS A 359 35.38 -20.81 4.90
C HIS A 359 34.12 -21.41 4.28
N CYS A 360 34.17 -22.75 4.10
CA CYS A 360 32.99 -23.55 3.90
C CYS A 360 32.19 -23.68 5.22
N HIS A 361 30.89 -23.93 5.14
CA HIS A 361 30.09 -24.26 6.33
C HIS A 361 30.60 -25.54 7.02
N LYS A 362 31.04 -26.52 6.24
CA LYS A 362 31.73 -27.72 6.74
C LYS A 362 33.23 -27.42 6.86
N ARG A 363 33.69 -27.07 8.04
CA ARG A 363 35.08 -26.69 8.30
C ARG A 363 36.11 -27.77 8.02
N SER A 364 35.72 -29.05 8.14
CA SER A 364 36.56 -30.20 7.80
C SER A 364 36.67 -30.44 6.29
N GLY A 365 35.91 -29.72 5.48
CA GLY A 365 35.84 -29.88 4.03
C GLY A 365 34.92 -31.02 3.57
N HIS A 366 34.58 -30.99 2.27
CA HIS A 366 33.82 -32.03 1.60
C HIS A 366 34.74 -33.01 0.85
N GLY A 367 36.02 -32.67 0.69
CA GLY A 367 36.98 -33.46 -0.09
C GLY A 367 36.86 -33.20 -1.59
N ALA A 368 37.08 -34.26 -2.39
CA ALA A 368 36.89 -34.21 -3.83
C ALA A 368 35.41 -34.38 -4.15
N GLU A 369 34.84 -33.49 -4.94
CA GLU A 369 33.44 -33.51 -5.35
C GLU A 369 33.30 -33.01 -6.79
N ASP A 370 32.28 -33.47 -7.52
CA ASP A 370 31.90 -32.82 -8.77
C ASP A 370 30.98 -31.62 -8.53
N PHE A 371 30.58 -30.92 -9.60
CA PHE A 371 29.76 -29.72 -9.48
C PHE A 371 28.37 -30.02 -8.87
N VAL A 372 27.76 -31.14 -9.27
CA VAL A 372 26.47 -31.58 -8.72
C VAL A 372 26.58 -31.86 -7.23
N GLN A 373 27.60 -32.61 -6.81
CA GLN A 373 27.88 -32.87 -5.39
C GLN A 373 28.16 -31.58 -4.62
N GLY A 374 28.88 -30.62 -5.24
CA GLY A 374 29.10 -29.30 -4.67
C GLY A 374 27.81 -28.50 -4.44
N ALA A 375 26.82 -28.63 -5.34
CA ALA A 375 25.49 -28.04 -5.18
C ALA A 375 24.68 -28.75 -4.08
N MET A 376 24.67 -30.12 -4.08
CA MET A 376 24.01 -30.95 -3.07
C MET A 376 24.54 -30.67 -1.66
N ASN A 377 25.85 -30.54 -1.52
CA ASN A 377 26.56 -30.22 -0.28
C ASN A 377 26.50 -28.70 0.06
N SER A 378 25.97 -27.86 -0.80
CA SER A 378 26.03 -26.40 -0.64
C SER A 378 27.46 -25.88 -0.40
N CYS A 379 28.45 -26.41 -1.11
CA CYS A 379 29.88 -26.17 -0.91
C CYS A 379 30.28 -24.73 -1.33
N ASN A 380 30.76 -23.89 -0.41
CA ASN A 380 31.20 -22.52 -0.74
C ASN A 380 32.43 -22.52 -1.68
N PRO A 381 33.51 -23.31 -1.44
CA PRO A 381 34.67 -23.36 -2.34
C PRO A 381 34.33 -23.64 -3.80
N VAL A 382 33.36 -24.53 -4.08
CA VAL A 382 32.91 -24.81 -5.45
C VAL A 382 32.31 -23.59 -6.09
N PHE A 383 31.35 -22.93 -5.44
CA PHE A 383 30.69 -21.74 -5.99
C PHE A 383 31.60 -20.51 -6.07
N ILE A 384 32.56 -20.37 -5.15
CA ILE A 384 33.62 -19.37 -5.25
C ILE A 384 34.44 -19.57 -6.53
N GLU A 385 34.83 -20.84 -6.81
CA GLU A 385 35.58 -21.15 -8.02
C GLU A 385 34.80 -20.84 -9.29
N VAL A 386 33.50 -21.19 -9.34
CA VAL A 386 32.61 -20.85 -10.47
C VAL A 386 32.51 -19.32 -10.65
N GLY A 387 32.28 -18.57 -9.57
CA GLY A 387 32.24 -17.11 -9.62
C GLY A 387 33.54 -16.46 -10.11
N LEU A 388 34.68 -17.00 -9.66
CA LEU A 388 35.99 -16.54 -10.11
C LEU A 388 36.27 -16.87 -11.59
N ARG A 389 35.81 -18.04 -12.10
CA ARG A 389 35.87 -18.39 -13.53
C ARG A 389 34.99 -17.50 -14.39
N LEU A 390 33.83 -17.09 -13.90
CA LEU A 390 32.98 -16.09 -14.58
C LEU A 390 33.68 -14.73 -14.69
N GLY A 391 34.32 -14.31 -13.62
CA GLY A 391 34.90 -12.98 -13.51
C GLY A 391 33.85 -11.89 -13.28
N VAL A 392 34.28 -10.69 -12.89
CA VAL A 392 33.40 -9.58 -12.48
C VAL A 392 32.48 -9.13 -13.60
N GLU A 393 33.01 -8.92 -14.80
CA GLU A 393 32.25 -8.38 -15.95
C GLU A 393 31.07 -9.30 -16.34
N ARG A 394 31.34 -10.59 -16.57
CA ARG A 394 30.29 -11.56 -16.94
C ARG A 394 29.30 -11.77 -15.79
N TYR A 395 29.81 -11.84 -14.55
CA TYR A 395 28.93 -12.02 -13.39
C TYR A 395 27.97 -10.83 -13.24
N TYR A 396 28.47 -9.59 -13.43
CA TYR A 396 27.65 -8.39 -13.37
C TYR A 396 26.70 -8.28 -14.56
N HIS A 397 27.07 -8.81 -15.73
CA HIS A 397 26.17 -8.96 -16.87
C HIS A 397 24.96 -9.81 -16.50
N TYR A 398 25.16 -10.98 -15.84
CA TYR A 398 24.08 -11.83 -15.37
C TYR A 398 23.21 -11.18 -14.28
N PHE A 399 23.79 -10.35 -13.41
CA PHE A 399 22.97 -9.54 -12.49
C PHE A 399 21.97 -8.66 -13.23
N ARG A 400 22.37 -8.06 -14.35
CA ARG A 400 21.46 -7.26 -15.19
C ARG A 400 20.44 -8.13 -15.92
N GLN A 401 20.89 -9.21 -16.56
CA GLN A 401 20.06 -10.12 -17.35
C GLN A 401 18.99 -10.80 -16.50
N PHE A 402 19.34 -11.24 -15.30
CA PHE A 402 18.41 -11.84 -14.34
C PHE A 402 17.51 -10.80 -13.64
N GLY A 403 17.63 -9.52 -13.98
CA GLY A 403 16.81 -8.44 -13.43
C GLY A 403 17.13 -8.10 -11.98
N LEU A 404 18.26 -8.56 -11.41
CA LEU A 404 18.64 -8.34 -10.01
C LEU A 404 19.00 -6.88 -9.69
N LEU A 405 19.24 -6.03 -10.68
CA LEU A 405 19.53 -4.60 -10.50
C LEU A 405 18.31 -3.71 -10.71
N LYS A 406 17.13 -4.30 -10.96
CA LYS A 406 15.85 -3.63 -11.11
C LYS A 406 14.89 -4.11 -10.02
N LYS A 407 13.86 -3.34 -9.73
CA LYS A 407 12.70 -3.83 -8.96
C LYS A 407 11.96 -4.90 -9.78
N THR A 408 11.25 -5.79 -9.10
CA THR A 408 10.44 -6.80 -9.77
C THR A 408 9.26 -6.19 -10.50
N GLY A 409 8.73 -5.08 -9.98
CA GLY A 409 7.51 -4.45 -10.45
C GLY A 409 6.24 -5.04 -9.84
N ILE A 410 6.40 -5.79 -8.72
CA ILE A 410 5.26 -6.29 -7.95
C ILE A 410 4.25 -5.17 -7.64
N ASP A 411 2.99 -5.52 -7.66
CA ASP A 411 1.85 -4.63 -7.40
C ASP A 411 1.56 -4.41 -5.89
N ILE A 412 2.62 -4.42 -5.08
CA ILE A 412 2.61 -3.93 -3.70
C ILE A 412 3.63 -2.79 -3.59
N PRO A 413 3.26 -1.64 -3.00
CA PRO A 413 4.16 -0.51 -2.88
C PRO A 413 5.31 -0.77 -1.90
N GLY A 414 6.41 -0.05 -2.09
CA GLY A 414 7.51 -0.02 -1.13
C GLY A 414 8.67 -0.98 -1.44
N GLU A 415 8.70 -1.69 -2.58
CA GLU A 415 9.84 -2.51 -2.97
C GLU A 415 11.11 -1.64 -3.10
N PRO A 416 12.19 -1.95 -2.32
CA PRO A 416 13.46 -1.24 -2.44
C PRO A 416 14.26 -1.74 -3.65
N GLY A 417 15.27 -0.98 -4.05
CA GLY A 417 16.28 -1.45 -5.00
C GLY A 417 17.30 -2.37 -4.32
N THR A 418 17.99 -3.17 -5.13
CA THR A 418 19.12 -3.99 -4.69
C THR A 418 20.24 -3.15 -4.09
N ILE A 419 20.77 -3.58 -2.96
CA ILE A 419 21.97 -3.00 -2.35
C ILE A 419 23.18 -3.79 -2.85
N MET A 420 23.94 -3.20 -3.77
CA MET A 420 25.06 -3.86 -4.46
C MET A 420 26.23 -2.90 -4.64
N HIS A 421 27.45 -3.45 -4.61
CA HIS A 421 28.65 -2.72 -5.02
C HIS A 421 28.57 -2.29 -6.49
N LYS A 422 29.12 -1.12 -6.82
CA LYS A 422 29.30 -0.75 -8.23
C LYS A 422 30.29 -1.73 -8.87
N GLU A 423 30.06 -2.11 -10.13
CA GLU A 423 30.89 -3.06 -10.88
C GLU A 423 32.40 -2.77 -10.76
N ALA A 424 32.79 -1.48 -10.90
CA ALA A 424 34.18 -1.05 -10.79
C ALA A 424 34.82 -1.24 -9.39
N ASN A 425 34.00 -1.49 -8.36
CA ASN A 425 34.46 -1.65 -6.98
C ASN A 425 34.45 -3.12 -6.51
N ILE A 426 34.14 -4.06 -7.41
CA ILE A 426 34.11 -5.48 -7.09
C ILE A 426 35.50 -6.06 -7.34
N GLY A 427 36.22 -6.40 -6.27
CA GLY A 427 37.46 -7.16 -6.32
C GLY A 427 37.21 -8.67 -6.32
N GLN A 428 38.27 -9.46 -6.29
CA GLN A 428 38.18 -10.92 -6.28
C GLN A 428 37.50 -11.45 -4.99
N VAL A 429 37.74 -10.78 -3.85
CA VAL A 429 37.15 -11.17 -2.56
C VAL A 429 35.64 -10.90 -2.55
N GLU A 430 35.20 -9.73 -3.03
CA GLU A 430 33.78 -9.41 -3.16
C GLU A 430 33.09 -10.37 -4.13
N LEU A 431 33.67 -10.64 -5.30
CA LEU A 431 33.14 -11.60 -6.27
C LEU A 431 33.01 -12.99 -5.66
N ALA A 432 34.01 -13.44 -4.90
CA ALA A 432 33.96 -14.72 -4.20
C ALA A 432 32.82 -14.80 -3.19
N THR A 433 32.55 -13.73 -2.43
CA THR A 433 31.44 -13.71 -1.46
C THR A 433 30.09 -13.56 -2.12
N ILE A 434 29.97 -12.78 -3.19
CA ILE A 434 28.76 -12.63 -4.00
C ILE A 434 28.35 -13.99 -4.58
N SER A 435 29.29 -14.82 -5.02
CA SER A 435 29.01 -16.11 -5.67
C SER A 435 28.25 -17.11 -4.79
N PHE A 436 28.23 -16.91 -3.48
CA PHE A 436 27.41 -17.72 -2.56
C PHE A 436 26.42 -16.87 -1.75
N GLY A 437 26.08 -15.64 -2.23
CA GLY A 437 24.98 -14.84 -1.75
C GLY A 437 25.28 -13.93 -0.56
N GLN A 438 26.51 -13.43 -0.41
CA GLN A 438 26.91 -12.47 0.60
C GLN A 438 27.46 -11.18 -0.03
N SER A 439 27.61 -10.12 0.76
CA SER A 439 28.13 -8.79 0.36
C SER A 439 27.23 -7.99 -0.57
N PHE A 440 25.98 -8.36 -0.69
CA PHE A 440 24.90 -7.59 -1.34
C PHE A 440 23.56 -7.98 -0.73
N GLN A 441 22.51 -7.21 -1.00
CA GLN A 441 21.17 -7.49 -0.46
C GLN A 441 20.11 -7.34 -1.54
N ILE A 442 19.15 -8.26 -1.55
CA ILE A 442 17.95 -8.29 -2.41
C ILE A 442 16.73 -8.61 -1.56
N THR A 443 15.55 -8.32 -2.08
CA THR A 443 14.30 -8.74 -1.41
C THR A 443 14.01 -10.22 -1.66
N PRO A 444 13.25 -10.89 -0.76
CA PRO A 444 12.78 -12.26 -1.01
C PRO A 444 12.01 -12.40 -2.32
N ILE A 445 11.11 -11.46 -2.63
CA ILE A 445 10.37 -11.48 -3.90
C ILE A 445 11.30 -11.40 -5.12
N GLN A 446 12.37 -10.60 -5.05
CA GLN A 446 13.34 -10.51 -6.14
C GLN A 446 14.10 -11.82 -6.33
N LEU A 447 14.48 -12.49 -5.24
CA LEU A 447 15.11 -13.82 -5.31
C LEU A 447 14.18 -14.85 -5.96
N VAL A 448 12.93 -14.95 -5.47
CA VAL A 448 11.95 -15.92 -5.98
C VAL A 448 11.63 -15.66 -7.44
N THR A 449 11.39 -14.40 -7.84
CA THR A 449 11.14 -14.02 -9.24
C THR A 449 12.33 -14.39 -10.15
N THR A 450 13.55 -14.18 -9.67
CA THR A 450 14.75 -14.53 -10.44
C THR A 450 14.90 -16.05 -10.58
N VAL A 451 14.71 -16.81 -9.49
CA VAL A 451 14.76 -18.27 -9.56
C VAL A 451 13.64 -18.82 -10.45
N SER A 452 12.42 -18.25 -10.36
CA SER A 452 11.31 -18.60 -11.25
C SER A 452 11.70 -18.46 -12.71
N SER A 453 12.38 -17.37 -13.08
CA SER A 453 12.83 -17.16 -14.47
C SER A 453 13.91 -18.14 -14.92
N ILE A 454 14.64 -18.75 -14.00
CA ILE A 454 15.64 -19.76 -14.30
C ILE A 454 14.98 -21.13 -14.50
N ILE A 455 13.99 -21.49 -13.69
CA ILE A 455 13.39 -22.83 -13.68
C ILE A 455 12.21 -23.00 -14.65
N ASN A 456 11.67 -21.93 -15.23
CA ASN A 456 10.50 -21.92 -16.13
C ASN A 456 10.87 -21.81 -17.62
N GLY A 457 12.10 -22.13 -18.01
CA GLY A 457 12.58 -22.03 -19.39
C GLY A 457 13.04 -20.63 -19.79
N GLY A 458 13.40 -19.77 -18.84
CA GLY A 458 14.02 -18.46 -19.11
C GLY A 458 13.04 -17.31 -19.31
N ARG A 459 11.86 -17.35 -18.70
CA ARG A 459 10.84 -16.29 -18.77
C ARG A 459 10.75 -15.56 -17.43
N ARG A 460 11.18 -14.29 -17.39
CA ARG A 460 11.01 -13.43 -16.21
C ARG A 460 9.66 -12.74 -16.29
N ILE A 461 8.73 -13.16 -15.45
CA ILE A 461 7.37 -12.65 -15.37
C ILE A 461 7.27 -11.76 -14.15
N THR A 462 6.62 -10.60 -14.27
CA THR A 462 6.38 -9.70 -13.15
C THR A 462 5.47 -10.38 -12.12
N PRO A 463 5.90 -10.56 -10.86
CA PRO A 463 5.05 -11.13 -9.82
C PRO A 463 3.90 -10.18 -9.48
N HIS A 464 2.70 -10.71 -9.21
CA HIS A 464 1.53 -9.89 -9.00
C HIS A 464 0.43 -10.60 -8.22
N PHE A 465 -0.44 -9.79 -7.63
CA PHE A 465 -1.67 -10.23 -6.97
C PHE A 465 -2.92 -9.90 -7.80
N GLY A 466 -3.03 -8.68 -8.36
CA GLY A 466 -4.21 -8.27 -9.10
C GLY A 466 -4.34 -9.01 -10.43
N VAL A 467 -5.51 -9.59 -10.71
CA VAL A 467 -5.77 -10.31 -11.96
C VAL A 467 -6.73 -9.52 -12.85
N TYR A 468 -7.88 -9.13 -12.33
CA TYR A 468 -8.87 -8.33 -13.05
C TYR A 468 -9.79 -7.58 -12.08
N VAL A 469 -10.57 -6.64 -12.60
CA VAL A 469 -11.62 -5.96 -11.85
C VAL A 469 -12.97 -6.14 -12.53
N THR A 470 -14.05 -6.24 -11.70
CA THR A 470 -15.43 -6.36 -12.15
C THR A 470 -16.29 -5.21 -11.65
N ASP A 471 -17.35 -4.89 -12.37
CA ASP A 471 -18.41 -4.01 -11.90
C ASP A 471 -19.37 -4.73 -10.93
N GLU A 472 -20.33 -3.99 -10.37
CA GLU A 472 -21.36 -4.50 -9.46
C GLU A 472 -22.22 -5.63 -10.03
N THR A 473 -22.25 -5.80 -11.36
CA THR A 473 -22.95 -6.89 -12.04
C THR A 473 -22.09 -8.15 -12.20
N GLY A 474 -20.82 -8.10 -11.79
CA GLY A 474 -19.84 -9.17 -11.96
C GLY A 474 -19.20 -9.20 -13.36
N LYS A 475 -19.45 -8.20 -14.21
CA LYS A 475 -18.84 -8.12 -15.54
C LYS A 475 -17.40 -7.62 -15.43
N GLU A 476 -16.47 -8.32 -16.08
CA GLU A 476 -15.08 -7.91 -16.17
C GLU A 476 -14.96 -6.56 -16.91
N VAL A 477 -14.37 -5.58 -16.24
CA VAL A 477 -14.14 -4.22 -16.76
C VAL A 477 -12.72 -4.10 -17.30
N LYS A 478 -11.75 -4.68 -16.58
CA LYS A 478 -10.33 -4.64 -16.97
C LYS A 478 -9.60 -5.87 -16.43
N ARG A 479 -8.80 -6.48 -17.31
CA ARG A 479 -7.79 -7.48 -16.93
C ARG A 479 -6.42 -6.81 -16.91
N PHE A 480 -5.62 -7.13 -15.91
CA PHE A 480 -4.26 -6.60 -15.81
C PHE A 480 -3.31 -7.45 -16.66
N GLU A 481 -2.37 -6.78 -17.30
CA GLU A 481 -1.32 -7.41 -18.08
C GLU A 481 0.03 -7.08 -17.46
N TYR A 482 0.87 -8.09 -17.33
CA TYR A 482 2.16 -7.96 -16.66
C TYR A 482 3.30 -8.24 -17.64
N PRO A 483 4.39 -7.43 -17.59
CA PRO A 483 5.53 -7.61 -18.48
C PRO A 483 6.19 -8.98 -18.32
N VAL A 484 6.61 -9.55 -19.45
CA VAL A 484 7.40 -10.78 -19.52
C VAL A 484 8.68 -10.51 -20.29
N GLU A 485 9.84 -10.73 -19.66
CA GLU A 485 11.15 -10.69 -20.30
C GLU A 485 11.56 -12.15 -20.64
N ASN A 486 11.87 -12.45 -21.89
CA ASN A 486 12.24 -13.78 -22.35
C ASN A 486 13.76 -13.95 -22.49
N ASN A 487 14.21 -15.19 -22.67
CA ASN A 487 15.61 -15.55 -22.91
C ASN A 487 16.55 -15.18 -21.74
N ILE A 488 16.05 -15.29 -20.52
CA ILE A 488 16.85 -15.09 -19.30
C ILE A 488 17.93 -16.18 -19.19
N VAL A 489 17.56 -17.42 -19.47
CA VAL A 489 18.45 -18.59 -19.69
C VAL A 489 17.87 -19.41 -20.86
N THR A 490 18.65 -20.34 -21.42
CA THR A 490 18.13 -21.30 -22.39
C THR A 490 17.36 -22.43 -21.68
N GLU A 491 16.49 -23.14 -22.42
CA GLU A 491 15.74 -24.26 -21.87
C GLU A 491 16.68 -25.37 -21.38
N GLU A 492 17.80 -25.60 -22.09
CA GLU A 492 18.79 -26.61 -21.68
C GLU A 492 19.40 -26.28 -20.31
N VAL A 493 19.81 -25.02 -20.10
CA VAL A 493 20.33 -24.55 -18.80
C VAL A 493 19.25 -24.61 -17.73
N SER A 494 18.02 -24.21 -18.06
CA SER A 494 16.87 -24.30 -17.16
C SER A 494 16.67 -25.75 -16.67
N LYS A 495 16.63 -26.69 -17.59
CA LYS A 495 16.48 -28.12 -17.30
C LYS A 495 17.63 -28.66 -16.42
N GLU A 496 18.86 -28.34 -16.80
CA GLU A 496 20.04 -28.79 -16.05
C GLU A 496 20.07 -28.26 -14.61
N VAL A 497 19.67 -26.98 -14.41
CA VAL A 497 19.50 -26.38 -13.07
C VAL A 497 18.42 -27.10 -12.27
N ARG A 498 17.25 -27.39 -12.88
CA ARG A 498 16.17 -28.14 -12.23
C ARG A 498 16.62 -29.51 -11.77
N GLU A 499 17.28 -30.27 -12.64
CA GLU A 499 17.81 -31.61 -12.34
C GLU A 499 18.85 -31.61 -11.19
N ILE A 500 19.72 -30.59 -11.14
CA ILE A 500 20.68 -30.44 -10.04
C ILE A 500 19.95 -30.10 -8.73
N LEU A 501 18.95 -29.19 -8.78
CA LEU A 501 18.20 -28.77 -7.60
C LEU A 501 17.28 -29.89 -7.06
N GLU A 502 16.77 -30.74 -7.91
CA GLU A 502 16.04 -31.95 -7.49
C GLU A 502 16.98 -32.88 -6.67
N LYS A 503 18.22 -33.13 -7.13
CA LYS A 503 19.21 -33.89 -6.36
C LYS A 503 19.60 -33.24 -5.03
N VAL A 504 19.55 -31.92 -4.93
CA VAL A 504 19.75 -31.21 -3.64
C VAL A 504 18.68 -31.61 -2.61
N VAL A 505 17.45 -31.89 -3.07
CA VAL A 505 16.35 -32.31 -2.19
C VAL A 505 16.33 -33.82 -1.99
N SER A 506 16.45 -34.58 -3.04
CA SER A 506 16.39 -36.07 -2.95
C SER A 506 17.56 -36.66 -2.16
N GLU A 507 18.79 -36.17 -2.37
CA GLU A 507 20.00 -36.74 -1.82
C GLU A 507 20.89 -35.78 -1.02
N GLY A 508 20.61 -34.47 -1.08
CA GLY A 508 21.51 -33.44 -0.58
C GLY A 508 21.07 -32.75 0.71
N SER A 509 21.49 -31.50 0.85
CA SER A 509 21.23 -30.64 2.02
C SER A 509 19.75 -30.24 2.21
N GLY A 510 18.93 -30.44 1.18
CA GLY A 510 17.49 -30.14 1.17
C GLY A 510 16.59 -31.31 1.55
N LYS A 511 17.12 -32.46 1.92
CA LYS A 511 16.38 -33.74 2.13
C LYS A 511 15.18 -33.65 3.06
N ASN A 512 15.14 -32.68 3.98
CA ASN A 512 14.00 -32.49 4.88
C ASN A 512 12.77 -31.86 4.19
N ALA A 513 12.92 -31.44 2.92
CA ALA A 513 11.81 -31.00 2.08
C ALA A 513 11.31 -32.11 1.13
N PHE A 514 11.91 -33.31 1.17
CA PHE A 514 11.50 -34.44 0.34
C PHE A 514 10.08 -34.91 0.70
N ILE A 515 9.26 -35.14 -0.33
CA ILE A 515 7.92 -35.74 -0.24
C ILE A 515 7.89 -36.96 -1.16
N GLU A 516 7.51 -38.10 -0.63
CA GLU A 516 7.36 -39.32 -1.41
C GLU A 516 6.27 -39.15 -2.47
N GLY A 517 6.57 -39.52 -3.72
CA GLY A 517 5.66 -39.37 -4.84
C GLY A 517 5.71 -38.00 -5.53
N HIS A 518 6.47 -37.04 -5.03
CA HIS A 518 6.62 -35.72 -5.65
C HIS A 518 8.09 -35.40 -5.96
N THR A 519 8.33 -34.77 -7.10
CA THR A 519 9.67 -34.27 -7.47
C THR A 519 9.81 -32.83 -7.01
N ILE A 520 10.70 -32.62 -6.04
CA ILE A 520 10.93 -31.28 -5.48
C ILE A 520 12.35 -30.82 -5.76
N GLY A 521 12.51 -29.68 -6.42
CA GLY A 521 13.79 -29.00 -6.53
C GLY A 521 13.93 -27.91 -5.48
N GLY A 522 15.12 -27.66 -4.95
CA GLY A 522 15.25 -26.60 -3.95
C GLY A 522 16.65 -26.35 -3.43
N LYS A 523 16.76 -25.33 -2.57
CA LYS A 523 18.03 -24.91 -1.97
C LYS A 523 17.83 -24.33 -0.57
N THR A 524 18.68 -24.78 0.35
CA THR A 524 18.78 -24.29 1.72
C THR A 524 19.73 -23.11 1.81
N ALA A 525 19.48 -22.18 2.73
CA ALA A 525 20.45 -21.19 3.14
C ALA A 525 20.37 -20.90 4.66
N THR A 526 21.47 -20.35 5.16
CA THR A 526 21.57 -19.77 6.51
C THR A 526 22.46 -18.55 6.39
N SER A 527 21.87 -17.37 6.51
CA SER A 527 22.54 -16.10 6.28
C SER A 527 22.67 -15.35 7.59
N GLN A 528 23.88 -14.88 7.91
CA GLN A 528 24.09 -14.04 9.07
C GLN A 528 23.68 -12.61 8.75
N THR A 529 22.82 -12.00 9.57
CA THR A 529 22.36 -10.61 9.38
C THR A 529 23.44 -9.58 9.74
N LEU A 530 23.27 -8.36 9.24
CA LEU A 530 24.09 -7.23 9.60
C LEU A 530 23.47 -6.43 10.78
N PRO A 531 24.30 -5.89 11.69
CA PRO A 531 25.75 -6.10 11.83
C PRO A 531 26.08 -7.49 12.39
N ARG A 532 27.08 -8.15 11.81
CA ARG A 532 27.45 -9.54 12.18
C ARG A 532 27.82 -9.73 13.66
N SER A 533 28.16 -8.63 14.36
CA SER A 533 28.43 -8.63 15.80
C SER A 533 27.24 -9.03 16.65
N LYS A 534 26.01 -8.92 16.16
CA LYS A 534 24.81 -9.37 16.87
C LYS A 534 24.59 -10.88 16.78
N ASN A 535 25.33 -11.58 15.94
CA ASN A 535 25.26 -13.04 15.74
C ASN A 535 23.84 -13.57 15.45
N ARG A 536 23.07 -12.81 14.68
CA ARG A 536 21.70 -13.12 14.26
C ARG A 536 21.70 -13.74 12.86
N TYR A 537 20.72 -14.61 12.60
CA TYR A 537 20.64 -15.37 11.36
C TYR A 537 19.26 -15.33 10.74
N ILE A 538 19.21 -15.47 9.41
CA ILE A 538 17.99 -15.81 8.66
C ILE A 538 18.19 -17.21 8.13
N SER A 539 17.32 -18.12 8.53
CA SER A 539 17.30 -19.50 8.06
C SER A 539 16.27 -19.63 6.95
N SER A 540 16.66 -20.13 5.78
CA SER A 540 15.74 -20.19 4.67
C SER A 540 15.83 -21.46 3.86
N PHE A 541 14.72 -21.78 3.21
CA PHE A 541 14.63 -22.81 2.17
C PHE A 541 13.73 -22.29 1.05
N LEU A 542 14.25 -22.42 -0.18
CA LEU A 542 13.50 -22.15 -1.40
C LEU A 542 13.28 -23.50 -2.10
N GLY A 543 12.03 -23.82 -2.45
CA GLY A 543 11.66 -25.07 -3.10
C GLY A 543 10.60 -24.86 -4.17
N PHE A 544 10.60 -25.69 -5.19
CA PHE A 544 9.62 -25.70 -6.28
C PHE A 544 9.25 -27.13 -6.67
N THR A 545 8.06 -27.29 -7.22
CA THR A 545 7.52 -28.58 -7.63
C THR A 545 6.46 -28.42 -8.73
N PRO A 546 6.25 -29.41 -9.64
CA PRO A 546 7.17 -30.54 -9.93
C PRO A 546 8.54 -30.03 -10.40
N ALA A 547 9.60 -30.83 -10.21
CA ALA A 547 10.96 -30.39 -10.55
C ALA A 547 11.20 -30.26 -12.07
N ASP A 548 10.50 -31.03 -12.88
CA ASP A 548 10.61 -31.04 -14.35
C ASP A 548 9.75 -29.93 -15.00
N GLU A 549 8.55 -29.70 -14.52
CA GLU A 549 7.63 -28.62 -14.99
C GLU A 549 7.09 -27.83 -13.81
N PRO A 550 7.86 -26.91 -13.24
CA PRO A 550 7.47 -26.20 -12.02
C PRO A 550 6.15 -25.42 -12.15
N GLU A 551 5.18 -25.75 -11.30
CA GLU A 551 3.88 -25.08 -11.20
C GLU A 551 3.77 -24.19 -9.97
N ILE A 552 4.57 -24.48 -8.94
CA ILE A 552 4.64 -23.66 -7.74
C ILE A 552 6.08 -23.56 -7.24
N ILE A 553 6.47 -22.37 -6.81
CA ILE A 553 7.72 -22.12 -6.09
C ILE A 553 7.41 -21.40 -4.79
N GLY A 554 8.09 -21.80 -3.71
CA GLY A 554 7.94 -21.17 -2.41
C GLY A 554 9.27 -20.90 -1.73
N ILE A 555 9.31 -19.90 -0.87
CA ILE A 555 10.41 -19.62 0.05
C ILE A 555 9.89 -19.43 1.47
N CYS A 556 10.58 -20.02 2.44
CA CYS A 556 10.39 -19.77 3.87
C CYS A 556 11.64 -19.11 4.43
N LEU A 557 11.47 -18.01 5.16
CA LEU A 557 12.53 -17.30 5.87
C LEU A 557 12.15 -17.20 7.36
N ILE A 558 13.00 -17.74 8.23
CA ILE A 558 12.84 -17.67 9.69
C ILE A 558 13.88 -16.69 10.20
N HIS A 559 13.42 -15.57 10.76
CA HIS A 559 14.26 -14.45 11.18
C HIS A 559 14.66 -14.61 12.65
N ASP A 560 15.96 -14.66 12.89
CA ASP A 560 16.58 -14.74 14.21
C ASP A 560 16.08 -15.89 15.11
N PRO A 561 16.06 -17.15 14.61
CA PRO A 561 15.61 -18.27 15.40
C PRO A 561 16.58 -18.60 16.54
N THR A 562 16.05 -19.09 17.68
CA THR A 562 16.86 -19.61 18.78
C THR A 562 17.25 -21.08 18.59
N GLY A 563 18.35 -21.50 19.19
CA GLY A 563 18.83 -22.88 19.14
C GLY A 563 19.39 -23.30 17.77
N ILE A 564 18.80 -24.32 17.15
CA ILE A 564 19.22 -24.79 15.83
C ILE A 564 18.68 -23.81 14.76
N TYR A 565 19.60 -23.24 13.98
CA TYR A 565 19.32 -22.19 13.00
C TYR A 565 19.70 -22.55 11.55
N TYR A 566 19.88 -23.85 11.24
CA TYR A 566 20.19 -24.26 9.86
C TYR A 566 18.91 -24.35 9.02
N GLY A 567 18.87 -23.64 7.86
CA GLY A 567 17.70 -23.60 7.00
C GLY A 567 17.20 -24.98 6.55
N GLY A 568 18.11 -25.91 6.24
CA GLY A 568 17.76 -27.31 5.92
C GLY A 568 17.11 -28.07 7.08
N THR A 569 17.30 -27.63 8.32
CA THR A 569 16.75 -28.28 9.52
C THR A 569 15.43 -27.67 9.96
N ILE A 570 15.25 -26.36 9.80
CA ILE A 570 14.07 -25.67 10.35
C ILE A 570 13.16 -25.04 9.29
N ALA A 571 13.68 -24.60 8.13
CA ALA A 571 12.86 -23.99 7.07
C ALA A 571 12.40 -25.01 5.99
N ALA A 572 13.22 -26.00 5.67
CA ALA A 572 12.85 -27.04 4.69
C ALA A 572 11.63 -27.87 5.12
N PRO A 573 11.50 -28.31 6.41
CA PRO A 573 10.30 -29.00 6.88
C PRO A 573 9.04 -28.15 6.77
N VAL A 574 9.13 -26.81 6.99
CA VAL A 574 7.98 -25.92 6.86
C VAL A 574 7.41 -25.94 5.45
N ILE A 575 8.28 -25.81 4.43
CA ILE A 575 7.85 -25.87 3.02
C ILE A 575 7.28 -27.26 2.69
N ARG A 576 7.90 -28.35 3.18
CA ARG A 576 7.36 -29.70 3.01
C ARG A 576 5.95 -29.80 3.59
N ASP A 577 5.77 -29.43 4.85
CA ASP A 577 4.50 -29.57 5.57
C ASP A 577 3.38 -28.74 4.87
N ILE A 578 3.73 -27.59 4.28
CA ILE A 578 2.79 -26.81 3.47
C ILE A 578 2.49 -27.52 2.15
N TYR A 579 3.51 -27.98 1.42
CA TYR A 579 3.31 -28.68 0.15
C TYR A 579 2.46 -29.94 0.31
N GLU A 580 2.64 -30.74 1.35
CA GLU A 580 1.82 -31.92 1.63
C GLU A 580 0.32 -31.60 1.71
N ASN A 581 -0.04 -30.35 2.12
CA ASN A 581 -1.43 -29.89 2.19
C ASN A 581 -1.92 -29.22 0.89
N ILE A 582 -1.07 -28.43 0.22
CA ILE A 582 -1.53 -27.61 -0.89
C ILE A 582 -1.39 -28.28 -2.26
N LEU A 583 -0.46 -29.23 -2.45
CA LEU A 583 -0.30 -29.90 -3.75
C LEU A 583 -1.56 -30.69 -4.15
N PRO A 584 -2.17 -31.52 -3.27
CA PRO A 584 -3.45 -32.15 -3.59
C PRO A 584 -4.59 -31.14 -3.84
N TYR A 585 -4.59 -30.03 -3.11
CA TYR A 585 -5.58 -28.96 -3.27
C TYR A 585 -5.45 -28.26 -4.63
N LEU A 586 -4.21 -28.05 -5.11
CA LEU A 586 -3.93 -27.48 -6.43
C LEU A 586 -4.10 -28.49 -7.57
N GLY A 587 -4.26 -29.78 -7.28
CA GLY A 587 -4.32 -30.85 -8.26
C GLY A 587 -2.95 -31.16 -8.90
N ILE A 588 -1.85 -30.80 -8.21
CA ILE A 588 -0.50 -31.09 -8.64
C ILE A 588 -0.17 -32.54 -8.21
N GLU A 589 -0.16 -33.44 -9.19
CA GLU A 589 0.18 -34.84 -8.99
C GLU A 589 1.71 -35.02 -8.90
N GLY A 590 2.17 -36.11 -8.23
CA GLY A 590 3.58 -36.43 -8.06
C GLY A 590 4.19 -37.12 -9.25
#